data_eb95e420176933fa4687f5c5b2dd0380
#
_entry.id   eb95e420176933fa4687f5c5b2dd0380
#
_cell.length_a   1.000
_cell.length_b   1.000
_cell.length_c   1.000
_cell.angle_alpha   90.00
_cell.angle_beta   90.00
_cell.angle_gamma   90.00
#
_symmetry.space_group_name_H-M   'P 1'
#
loop_
_entity.id
_entity.type
_entity.pdbx_description
1 polymer ?
#
loop_
_entity_poly.entity_id
_entity_poly.type
_entity_poly.pdbx_seq_one_letter_code
_entity_poly.pdbx_strand_id
1 'polypeptide(L)'
;MTILEQMLEDTKSVAILGHIRPDGDCLGSTLGLYNYLRLNYPDIRAAVYLEESSPKFSYLKGYDTIRHQVDGECYELCVCLDSGDIQRLGDFKHYLDQADKSLCLDHHVTNTRYGGTNVVPDEASSTCEVLFDQLDEGKLDRYTAECLYTGIIHDTGVFKFSCTSAHTMEIAGKLMGKGIDFGAIIDNSFYRKTYIQNQILGRALLESITFFDGRCIFSAIRQSEMEFYGVDGKDMDGIIDQLRLTEGVEVAIFLYETGPQEFKVSMRSQYLVDVSRIAAFFGGGGHV
;
A
#
# COMPACT_ATOMS: atom_id res chain seq x y z
N MET A 1 -16.08 -6.78 22.43
CA MET A 1 -14.71 -7.35 22.34
C MET A 1 -14.50 -7.83 20.91
N THR A 2 -13.56 -7.24 20.23
CA THR A 2 -13.23 -7.58 18.82
C THR A 2 -12.44 -8.91 18.75
N ILE A 3 -12.28 -9.44 17.54
CA ILE A 3 -11.48 -10.67 17.32
C ILE A 3 -10.02 -10.44 17.75
N LEU A 4 -9.45 -9.29 17.39
CA LEU A 4 -8.08 -8.94 17.79
C LEU A 4 -7.95 -8.89 19.32
N GLU A 5 -8.88 -8.22 20.03
CA GLU A 5 -8.87 -8.17 21.50
C GLU A 5 -8.91 -9.55 22.12
N GLN A 6 -9.76 -10.46 21.59
CA GLN A 6 -9.83 -11.86 22.08
C GLN A 6 -8.50 -12.61 21.86
N MET A 7 -7.83 -12.37 20.74
CA MET A 7 -6.55 -13.02 20.44
C MET A 7 -5.40 -12.49 21.29
N LEU A 8 -5.51 -11.23 21.77
CA LEU A 8 -4.51 -10.62 22.66
C LEU A 8 -4.66 -11.07 24.13
N GLU A 9 -5.82 -11.64 24.53
CA GLU A 9 -5.98 -12.22 25.86
C GLU A 9 -4.94 -13.33 26.07
N ASP A 10 -4.23 -13.28 27.16
CA ASP A 10 -3.16 -14.21 27.55
C ASP A 10 -1.96 -14.28 26.58
N THR A 11 -1.90 -13.39 25.57
CA THR A 11 -0.77 -13.31 24.64
C THR A 11 0.31 -12.37 25.18
N LYS A 12 1.58 -12.84 25.18
CA LYS A 12 2.74 -12.08 25.67
C LYS A 12 3.70 -11.65 24.55
N SER A 13 3.58 -12.24 23.38
CA SER A 13 4.45 -11.89 22.26
C SER A 13 3.73 -11.96 20.93
N VAL A 14 3.91 -10.91 20.09
CA VAL A 14 3.23 -10.73 18.81
C VAL A 14 4.24 -10.41 17.71
N ALA A 15 4.29 -11.24 16.65
CA ALA A 15 4.89 -10.88 15.38
C ALA A 15 3.85 -10.20 14.51
N ILE A 16 4.19 -9.06 13.92
CA ILE A 16 3.34 -8.30 13.00
C ILE A 16 4.01 -8.35 11.63
N LEU A 17 3.31 -8.96 10.67
CA LEU A 17 3.82 -9.19 9.32
C LEU A 17 2.96 -8.46 8.29
N GLY A 18 3.59 -8.03 7.21
CA GLY A 18 2.91 -7.54 6.01
C GLY A 18 3.49 -8.16 4.74
N HIS A 19 3.04 -7.68 3.59
CA HIS A 19 3.49 -8.24 2.32
C HIS A 19 4.88 -7.73 1.88
N ILE A 20 5.54 -8.52 1.00
CA ILE A 20 6.76 -8.11 0.28
C ILE A 20 6.51 -6.82 -0.52
N ARG A 21 7.53 -5.93 -0.59
CA ARG A 21 7.43 -4.58 -1.20
C ARG A 21 6.31 -3.77 -0.55
N PRO A 22 6.42 -3.51 0.75
CA PRO A 22 5.35 -2.86 1.52
C PRO A 22 5.03 -1.47 0.96
N ASP A 23 3.73 -1.22 0.78
CA ASP A 23 3.18 0.06 0.37
C ASP A 23 2.61 0.86 1.56
N GLY A 24 1.76 1.86 1.27
CA GLY A 24 1.22 2.72 2.32
C GLY A 24 0.25 2.02 3.25
N ASP A 25 -0.56 1.07 2.76
CA ASP A 25 -1.52 0.34 3.60
C ASP A 25 -0.83 -0.74 4.43
N CYS A 26 0.10 -1.46 3.83
CA CYS A 26 0.92 -2.43 4.55
C CYS A 26 1.69 -1.79 5.71
N LEU A 27 2.36 -0.65 5.48
CA LEU A 27 3.08 0.10 6.52
C LEU A 27 2.13 0.72 7.54
N GLY A 28 1.03 1.31 7.07
CA GLY A 28 0.02 1.93 7.90
C GLY A 28 -0.62 0.95 8.87
N SER A 29 -1.05 -0.21 8.37
CA SER A 29 -1.68 -1.25 9.19
C SER A 29 -0.70 -1.90 10.17
N THR A 30 0.49 -2.29 9.72
CA THR A 30 1.49 -2.95 10.59
C THR A 30 2.02 -2.02 11.68
N LEU A 31 2.41 -0.78 11.34
CA LEU A 31 2.86 0.21 12.32
C LEU A 31 1.72 0.76 13.18
N GLY A 32 0.51 0.85 12.62
CA GLY A 32 -0.70 1.20 13.38
C GLY A 32 -0.97 0.21 14.50
N LEU A 33 -0.97 -1.09 14.19
CA LEU A 33 -1.11 -2.14 15.20
C LEU A 33 0.05 -2.10 16.21
N TYR A 34 1.29 -1.95 15.74
CA TYR A 34 2.46 -1.88 16.61
C TYR A 34 2.35 -0.73 17.63
N ASN A 35 2.02 0.48 17.18
CA ASN A 35 1.86 1.64 18.06
C ASN A 35 0.71 1.45 19.05
N TYR A 36 -0.41 0.89 18.59
CA TYR A 36 -1.55 0.59 19.46
C TYR A 36 -1.18 -0.41 20.56
N LEU A 37 -0.46 -1.50 20.22
CA LEU A 37 0.00 -2.47 21.21
C LEU A 37 0.99 -1.86 22.20
N ARG A 38 1.96 -1.09 21.72
CA ARG A 38 2.95 -0.41 22.58
C ARG A 38 2.33 0.53 23.58
N LEU A 39 1.23 1.17 23.21
CA LEU A 39 0.52 2.11 24.09
C LEU A 39 -0.38 1.39 25.10
N ASN A 40 -1.18 0.44 24.64
CA ASN A 40 -2.30 -0.11 25.43
C ASN A 40 -2.00 -1.47 26.07
N TYR A 41 -0.98 -2.17 25.55
CA TYR A 41 -0.56 -3.50 26.01
C TYR A 41 0.96 -3.54 26.23
N PRO A 42 1.52 -2.73 27.14
CA PRO A 42 2.98 -2.57 27.29
C PRO A 42 3.70 -3.85 27.71
N ASP A 43 2.97 -4.82 28.29
CA ASP A 43 3.50 -6.11 28.70
C ASP A 43 3.62 -7.10 27.52
N ILE A 44 3.02 -6.79 26.36
CA ILE A 44 3.16 -7.58 25.14
C ILE A 44 4.43 -7.16 24.40
N ARG A 45 5.31 -8.11 24.17
CA ARG A 45 6.47 -7.93 23.29
C ARG A 45 6.01 -8.00 21.82
N ALA A 46 5.93 -6.87 21.17
CA ALA A 46 5.55 -6.78 19.74
C ALA A 46 6.76 -6.43 18.86
N ALA A 47 6.85 -7.02 17.67
CA ALA A 47 7.83 -6.69 16.65
C ALA A 47 7.19 -6.70 15.26
N VAL A 48 7.62 -5.77 14.39
CA VAL A 48 7.19 -5.66 12.98
C VAL A 48 8.30 -6.19 12.09
N TYR A 49 7.94 -7.06 11.16
CA TYR A 49 8.84 -7.63 10.17
C TYR A 49 8.32 -7.32 8.76
N LEU A 50 9.08 -6.53 8.02
CA LEU A 50 8.79 -6.14 6.63
C LEU A 50 10.08 -6.06 5.83
N GLU A 51 9.99 -6.22 4.52
CA GLU A 51 11.08 -5.81 3.63
C GLU A 51 11.34 -4.30 3.72
N GLU A 52 12.49 -3.85 3.20
CA GLU A 52 12.79 -2.42 3.09
C GLU A 52 11.71 -1.71 2.27
N SER A 53 11.29 -0.56 2.75
CA SER A 53 10.24 0.25 2.15
C SER A 53 10.73 1.66 1.78
N SER A 54 9.89 2.39 1.08
CA SER A 54 10.25 3.75 0.66
C SER A 54 10.45 4.68 1.86
N PRO A 55 11.58 5.42 1.93
CA PRO A 55 11.86 6.37 3.00
C PRO A 55 10.84 7.51 3.11
N LYS A 56 9.96 7.69 2.13
CA LYS A 56 8.84 8.66 2.21
C LYS A 56 7.90 8.40 3.39
N PHE A 57 7.89 7.18 3.93
CA PHE A 57 7.09 6.77 5.09
C PHE A 57 7.83 6.86 6.42
N SER A 58 9.08 7.34 6.43
CA SER A 58 9.90 7.44 7.65
C SER A 58 9.34 8.38 8.73
N TYR A 59 8.32 9.15 8.41
CA TYR A 59 7.60 9.98 9.39
C TYR A 59 6.68 9.15 10.30
N LEU A 60 6.30 7.92 9.90
CA LEU A 60 5.46 7.04 10.70
C LEU A 60 6.21 6.59 11.96
N LYS A 61 5.57 6.73 13.09
CA LYS A 61 6.13 6.30 14.36
C LYS A 61 6.41 4.79 14.35
N GLY A 62 7.63 4.41 14.70
CA GLY A 62 8.07 3.01 14.69
C GLY A 62 8.68 2.53 13.37
N TYR A 63 8.73 3.36 12.33
CA TYR A 63 9.34 3.01 11.05
C TYR A 63 10.79 2.49 11.20
N ASP A 64 11.58 3.12 12.04
CA ASP A 64 12.96 2.78 12.35
C ASP A 64 13.12 1.51 13.22
N THR A 65 12.02 0.98 13.75
CA THR A 65 12.01 -0.27 14.54
C THR A 65 11.64 -1.50 13.73
N ILE A 66 11.30 -1.34 12.46
CA ILE A 66 10.98 -2.45 11.56
C ILE A 66 12.20 -3.35 11.41
N ARG A 67 11.98 -4.65 11.53
CA ARG A 67 13.02 -5.68 11.33
C ARG A 67 12.96 -6.18 9.90
N HIS A 68 14.09 -6.12 9.22
CA HIS A 68 14.19 -6.49 7.80
C HIS A 68 14.79 -7.88 7.56
N GLN A 69 15.04 -8.63 8.62
CA GLN A 69 15.61 -9.97 8.56
C GLN A 69 14.97 -10.89 9.60
N VAL A 70 14.89 -12.16 9.29
CA VAL A 70 14.52 -13.20 10.26
C VAL A 70 15.63 -13.30 11.32
N ASP A 71 15.26 -13.19 12.59
CA ASP A 71 16.21 -13.11 13.72
C ASP A 71 16.12 -14.30 14.71
N GLY A 72 15.27 -15.30 14.39
CA GLY A 72 15.11 -16.51 15.20
C GLY A 72 14.30 -16.32 16.49
N GLU A 73 13.66 -15.17 16.68
CA GLU A 73 12.70 -14.96 17.76
C GLU A 73 11.44 -15.82 17.57
N CYS A 74 10.77 -16.18 18.65
CA CYS A 74 9.49 -16.91 18.62
C CYS A 74 8.38 -16.05 19.21
N TYR A 75 7.18 -16.18 18.66
CA TYR A 75 6.00 -15.41 19.04
C TYR A 75 4.79 -16.31 19.25
N GLU A 76 3.98 -16.01 20.27
CA GLU A 76 2.75 -16.74 20.56
C GLU A 76 1.65 -16.44 19.56
N LEU A 77 1.58 -15.18 19.07
CA LEU A 77 0.63 -14.73 18.08
C LEU A 77 1.36 -14.13 16.87
N CYS A 78 0.98 -14.54 15.67
CA CYS A 78 1.37 -13.89 14.41
C CYS A 78 0.17 -13.17 13.82
N VAL A 79 0.28 -11.85 13.64
CA VAL A 79 -0.74 -11.03 12.95
C VAL A 79 -0.22 -10.66 11.57
N CYS A 80 -0.89 -11.15 10.53
CA CYS A 80 -0.59 -10.85 9.15
C CYS A 80 -1.56 -9.78 8.65
N LEU A 81 -1.03 -8.69 8.14
CA LEU A 81 -1.79 -7.53 7.68
C LEU A 81 -1.50 -7.29 6.19
N ASP A 82 -2.55 -6.95 5.45
CA ASP A 82 -2.46 -6.53 4.06
C ASP A 82 -1.76 -7.53 3.13
N SER A 83 -2.07 -8.80 3.30
CA SER A 83 -1.48 -9.86 2.49
C SER A 83 -2.52 -10.87 2.04
N GLY A 84 -2.92 -10.79 0.77
CA GLY A 84 -3.93 -11.68 0.19
C GLY A 84 -3.51 -13.15 0.07
N ASP A 85 -2.21 -13.43 0.16
CA ASP A 85 -1.66 -14.79 0.05
C ASP A 85 -0.43 -14.96 0.93
N ILE A 86 -0.27 -16.16 1.47
CA ILE A 86 0.85 -16.52 2.37
C ILE A 86 2.23 -16.35 1.71
N GLN A 87 2.33 -16.51 0.39
CA GLN A 87 3.61 -16.35 -0.33
C GLN A 87 4.06 -14.89 -0.35
N ARG A 88 3.13 -13.95 -0.24
CA ARG A 88 3.45 -12.53 -0.15
C ARG A 88 4.09 -12.11 1.16
N LEU A 89 4.10 -12.97 2.18
CA LEU A 89 4.85 -12.72 3.42
C LEU A 89 6.37 -12.89 3.25
N GLY A 90 6.82 -13.44 2.11
CA GLY A 90 8.24 -13.68 1.86
C GLY A 90 8.89 -14.57 2.92
N ASP A 91 10.11 -14.23 3.30
CA ASP A 91 10.86 -14.99 4.33
C ASP A 91 10.23 -14.89 5.72
N PHE A 92 9.43 -13.86 6.00
CA PHE A 92 8.77 -13.67 7.30
C PHE A 92 7.62 -14.64 7.55
N LYS A 93 7.17 -15.39 6.53
CA LYS A 93 6.29 -16.54 6.70
C LYS A 93 6.78 -17.49 7.81
N HIS A 94 8.08 -17.55 8.05
CA HIS A 94 8.69 -18.31 9.13
C HIS A 94 8.01 -18.09 10.48
N TYR A 95 7.65 -16.83 10.82
CA TYR A 95 6.99 -16.52 12.09
C TYR A 95 5.54 -16.99 12.14
N LEU A 96 4.84 -16.98 11.01
CA LEU A 96 3.49 -17.53 10.90
C LEU A 96 3.50 -19.05 11.12
N ASP A 97 4.47 -19.76 10.53
CA ASP A 97 4.59 -21.21 10.62
C ASP A 97 4.93 -21.69 12.05
N GLN A 98 5.50 -20.82 12.89
CA GLN A 98 5.96 -21.16 14.25
C GLN A 98 5.03 -20.67 15.37
N ALA A 99 4.14 -19.72 15.09
CA ALA A 99 3.27 -19.14 16.10
C ALA A 99 2.17 -20.12 16.55
N ASP A 100 1.82 -20.08 17.84
CA ASP A 100 0.72 -20.89 18.39
C ASP A 100 -0.65 -20.46 17.83
N LYS A 101 -0.80 -19.16 17.59
CA LYS A 101 -2.02 -18.55 17.06
C LYS A 101 -1.68 -17.63 15.89
N SER A 102 -2.59 -17.51 14.93
CA SER A 102 -2.43 -16.56 13.83
C SER A 102 -3.74 -15.85 13.46
N LEU A 103 -3.62 -14.56 13.14
CA LEU A 103 -4.71 -13.69 12.69
C LEU A 103 -4.31 -13.05 11.37
N CYS A 104 -5.16 -13.17 10.35
CA CYS A 104 -5.05 -12.43 9.10
C CYS A 104 -6.11 -11.33 9.07
N LEU A 105 -5.68 -10.08 8.96
CA LEU A 105 -6.54 -8.92 8.70
C LEU A 105 -6.20 -8.39 7.31
N ASP A 106 -7.17 -8.38 6.41
CA ASP A 106 -6.94 -8.03 5.02
C ASP A 106 -8.23 -7.53 4.35
N HIS A 107 -8.13 -6.85 3.22
CA HIS A 107 -9.25 -6.36 2.43
C HIS A 107 -9.26 -6.92 0.99
N HIS A 108 -8.23 -7.67 0.61
CA HIS A 108 -8.14 -8.22 -0.75
C HIS A 108 -9.22 -9.28 -0.99
N VAL A 109 -10.07 -9.06 -1.99
CA VAL A 109 -11.14 -10.01 -2.41
C VAL A 109 -10.57 -11.40 -2.76
N THR A 110 -9.32 -11.44 -3.23
CA THR A 110 -8.60 -12.67 -3.60
C THR A 110 -7.90 -13.36 -2.43
N ASN A 111 -8.09 -12.89 -1.20
CA ASN A 111 -7.42 -13.45 -0.02
C ASN A 111 -7.73 -14.94 0.15
N THR A 112 -6.68 -15.74 0.33
CA THR A 112 -6.77 -17.20 0.47
C THR A 112 -7.16 -17.67 1.87
N ARG A 113 -7.37 -16.74 2.82
CA ARG A 113 -7.77 -16.99 4.22
C ARG A 113 -6.81 -17.96 4.93
N TYR A 114 -5.53 -17.73 4.80
CA TYR A 114 -4.45 -18.60 5.26
C TYR A 114 -4.14 -18.51 6.77
N GLY A 115 -4.69 -17.52 7.48
CA GLY A 115 -4.56 -17.39 8.93
C GLY A 115 -5.40 -18.44 9.68
N GLY A 116 -5.01 -18.80 10.89
CA GLY A 116 -5.84 -19.61 11.79
C GLY A 116 -7.17 -18.94 12.10
N THR A 117 -7.18 -17.60 12.18
CA THR A 117 -8.36 -16.74 12.21
C THR A 117 -8.22 -15.69 11.12
N ASN A 118 -9.32 -15.34 10.43
CA ASN A 118 -9.30 -14.41 9.30
C ASN A 118 -10.44 -13.39 9.41
N VAL A 119 -10.11 -12.11 9.30
CA VAL A 119 -11.05 -10.99 9.17
C VAL A 119 -10.78 -10.31 7.84
N VAL A 120 -11.57 -10.65 6.84
CA VAL A 120 -11.39 -10.19 5.44
C VAL A 120 -12.75 -9.76 4.92
N PRO A 121 -13.21 -8.54 5.23
CA PRO A 121 -14.43 -7.97 4.67
C PRO A 121 -14.17 -7.51 3.22
N ASP A 122 -14.95 -8.00 2.27
CA ASP A 122 -14.78 -7.74 0.83
C ASP A 122 -15.06 -6.26 0.44
N GLU A 123 -15.71 -5.49 1.32
CA GLU A 123 -16.14 -4.10 1.07
C GLU A 123 -15.22 -3.05 1.69
N ALA A 124 -14.21 -3.46 2.48
CA ALA A 124 -13.29 -2.52 3.11
C ALA A 124 -12.37 -1.86 2.07
N SER A 125 -12.12 -0.57 2.25
CA SER A 125 -11.29 0.22 1.35
C SER A 125 -9.79 -0.08 1.48
N SER A 126 -9.38 -0.59 2.63
CA SER A 126 -7.98 -0.85 2.99
C SER A 126 -7.90 -1.77 4.21
N THR A 127 -6.76 -2.39 4.42
CA THR A 127 -6.47 -3.14 5.65
C THR A 127 -6.42 -2.22 6.88
N CYS A 128 -6.05 -0.95 6.71
CA CYS A 128 -6.12 0.05 7.78
C CYS A 128 -7.56 0.31 8.23
N GLU A 129 -8.56 0.28 7.34
CA GLU A 129 -9.98 0.33 7.69
C GLU A 129 -10.38 -0.91 8.48
N VAL A 130 -10.02 -2.11 7.99
CA VAL A 130 -10.28 -3.38 8.71
C VAL A 130 -9.65 -3.36 10.11
N LEU A 131 -8.43 -2.89 10.23
CA LEU A 131 -7.74 -2.80 11.51
C LEU A 131 -8.42 -1.80 12.44
N PHE A 132 -8.84 -0.63 11.94
CA PHE A 132 -9.56 0.36 12.75
C PHE A 132 -10.78 -0.26 13.43
N ASP A 133 -11.56 -1.06 12.71
CA ASP A 133 -12.75 -1.76 13.24
C ASP A 133 -12.41 -2.84 14.28
N GLN A 134 -11.16 -3.26 14.38
CA GLN A 134 -10.68 -4.20 15.39
C GLN A 134 -10.09 -3.49 16.64
N LEU A 135 -9.90 -2.17 16.60
CA LEU A 135 -9.30 -1.39 17.69
C LEU A 135 -10.37 -0.65 18.51
N ASP A 136 -10.08 -0.37 19.77
CA ASP A 136 -10.88 0.53 20.60
C ASP A 136 -10.55 1.99 20.21
N GLU A 137 -11.49 2.67 19.55
CA GLU A 137 -11.33 4.06 19.11
C GLU A 137 -10.92 5.00 20.26
N GLY A 138 -11.43 4.74 21.48
CA GLY A 138 -11.10 5.54 22.66
C GLY A 138 -9.64 5.46 23.07
N LYS A 139 -8.94 4.40 22.66
CA LYS A 139 -7.53 4.12 22.98
C LYS A 139 -6.56 4.48 21.86
N LEU A 140 -7.05 5.04 20.75
CA LEU A 140 -6.18 5.49 19.66
C LEU A 140 -5.48 6.80 20.04
N ASP A 141 -4.17 6.81 19.92
CA ASP A 141 -3.37 8.02 19.96
C ASP A 141 -3.15 8.62 18.56
N ARG A 142 -2.50 9.77 18.52
CA ARG A 142 -2.14 10.45 17.27
C ARG A 142 -1.27 9.57 16.36
N TYR A 143 -0.31 8.85 16.90
CA TYR A 143 0.64 8.08 16.10
C TYR A 143 0.00 6.87 15.43
N THR A 144 -0.86 6.16 16.15
CA THR A 144 -1.69 5.11 15.57
C THR A 144 -2.60 5.67 14.48
N ALA A 145 -3.21 6.85 14.73
CA ALA A 145 -4.08 7.49 13.75
C ALA A 145 -3.33 7.95 12.49
N GLU A 146 -2.09 8.46 12.61
CA GLU A 146 -1.24 8.81 11.47
C GLU A 146 -0.94 7.59 10.58
N CYS A 147 -0.65 6.44 11.19
CA CYS A 147 -0.42 5.19 10.48
C CYS A 147 -1.67 4.74 9.70
N LEU A 148 -2.82 4.64 10.40
CA LEU A 148 -4.07 4.17 9.78
C LEU A 148 -4.54 5.12 8.67
N TYR A 149 -4.45 6.43 8.89
CA TYR A 149 -4.80 7.41 7.88
C TYR A 149 -3.93 7.31 6.63
N THR A 150 -2.63 7.04 6.82
CA THR A 150 -1.68 6.84 5.70
C THR A 150 -2.11 5.66 4.82
N GLY A 151 -2.46 4.51 5.40
CA GLY A 151 -2.92 3.36 4.63
C GLY A 151 -4.20 3.66 3.87
N ILE A 152 -5.21 4.22 4.55
CA ILE A 152 -6.49 4.57 3.92
C ILE A 152 -6.30 5.49 2.71
N ILE A 153 -5.50 6.56 2.81
CA ILE A 153 -5.30 7.46 1.67
C ILE A 153 -4.54 6.81 0.51
N HIS A 154 -3.66 5.86 0.80
CA HIS A 154 -2.91 5.17 -0.24
C HIS A 154 -3.80 4.24 -1.06
N ASP A 155 -4.62 3.43 -0.43
CA ASP A 155 -5.48 2.47 -1.11
C ASP A 155 -6.71 3.10 -1.75
N THR A 156 -7.19 4.20 -1.18
CA THR A 156 -8.31 4.95 -1.76
C THR A 156 -7.89 5.99 -2.81
N GLY A 157 -6.60 6.16 -3.06
CA GLY A 157 -6.09 7.22 -3.92
C GLY A 157 -6.52 8.62 -3.44
N VAL A 158 -6.38 8.85 -2.13
CA VAL A 158 -6.88 10.06 -1.43
C VAL A 158 -8.40 10.19 -1.62
N PHE A 159 -9.12 9.13 -1.28
CA PHE A 159 -10.59 9.03 -1.35
C PHE A 159 -11.20 9.16 -2.75
N LYS A 160 -10.42 8.88 -3.80
CA LYS A 160 -10.85 9.03 -5.19
C LYS A 160 -11.32 7.71 -5.81
N PHE A 161 -10.83 6.57 -5.34
CA PHE A 161 -11.15 5.27 -5.91
C PHE A 161 -12.52 4.77 -5.45
N SER A 162 -13.11 3.87 -6.23
CA SER A 162 -14.46 3.33 -6.02
C SER A 162 -14.60 2.49 -4.75
N CYS A 163 -13.50 2.02 -4.17
CA CYS A 163 -13.49 1.35 -2.86
C CYS A 163 -13.77 2.30 -1.69
N THR A 164 -13.71 3.64 -1.90
CA THR A 164 -14.03 4.62 -0.86
C THR A 164 -15.52 4.58 -0.54
N SER A 165 -15.86 4.24 0.70
CA SER A 165 -17.22 4.16 1.21
C SER A 165 -17.55 5.30 2.19
N ALA A 166 -18.81 5.40 2.60
CA ALA A 166 -19.19 6.31 3.69
C ALA A 166 -18.50 5.95 5.01
N HIS A 167 -18.30 4.64 5.27
CA HIS A 167 -17.58 4.14 6.44
C HIS A 167 -16.10 4.56 6.41
N THR A 168 -15.44 4.44 5.26
CA THR A 168 -14.07 4.94 5.05
C THR A 168 -13.95 6.42 5.43
N MET A 169 -14.89 7.25 4.97
CA MET A 169 -14.89 8.69 5.28
C MET A 169 -15.17 8.98 6.75
N GLU A 170 -16.04 8.20 7.40
CA GLU A 170 -16.28 8.31 8.84
C GLU A 170 -15.02 8.00 9.64
N ILE A 171 -14.32 6.90 9.32
CA ILE A 171 -13.05 6.53 9.95
C ILE A 171 -12.01 7.62 9.72
N ALA A 172 -11.85 8.12 8.50
CA ALA A 172 -10.92 9.19 8.20
C ALA A 172 -11.20 10.44 9.05
N GLY A 173 -12.47 10.83 9.21
CA GLY A 173 -12.87 11.94 10.08
C GLY A 173 -12.51 11.71 11.55
N LYS A 174 -12.71 10.51 12.08
CA LYS A 174 -12.33 10.12 13.44
C LYS A 174 -10.81 10.19 13.65
N LEU A 175 -10.02 9.69 12.67
CA LEU A 175 -8.57 9.75 12.71
C LEU A 175 -8.06 11.20 12.67
N MET A 176 -8.65 12.06 11.83
CA MET A 176 -8.36 13.50 11.82
C MET A 176 -8.64 14.14 13.18
N GLY A 177 -9.71 13.72 13.87
CA GLY A 177 -10.05 14.15 15.25
C GLY A 177 -8.98 13.84 16.30
N LYS A 178 -8.03 12.92 16.01
CA LYS A 178 -6.87 12.62 16.87
C LYS A 178 -5.72 13.63 16.73
N GLY A 179 -5.89 14.68 15.92
CA GLY A 179 -4.93 15.79 15.78
C GLY A 179 -3.74 15.47 14.86
N ILE A 180 -3.95 14.60 13.88
CA ILE A 180 -2.95 14.32 12.83
C ILE A 180 -2.83 15.52 11.89
N ASP A 181 -1.66 15.71 11.30
CA ASP A 181 -1.46 16.65 10.19
C ASP A 181 -1.78 15.96 8.86
N PHE A 182 -3.09 15.77 8.59
CA PHE A 182 -3.54 15.04 7.41
C PHE A 182 -3.07 15.67 6.09
N GLY A 183 -2.94 16.99 6.02
CA GLY A 183 -2.42 17.69 4.85
C GLY A 183 -0.97 17.32 4.58
N ALA A 184 -0.12 17.39 5.60
CA ALA A 184 1.28 16.98 5.49
C ALA A 184 1.43 15.49 5.16
N ILE A 185 0.57 14.62 5.71
CA ILE A 185 0.57 13.18 5.39
C ILE A 185 0.28 12.98 3.90
N ILE A 186 -0.78 13.58 3.37
CA ILE A 186 -1.16 13.48 1.95
C ILE A 186 -0.03 14.00 1.07
N ASP A 187 0.47 15.21 1.35
CA ASP A 187 1.51 15.82 0.53
C ASP A 187 2.79 14.97 0.52
N ASN A 188 3.29 14.60 1.69
CA ASN A 188 4.59 13.95 1.83
C ASN A 188 4.59 12.49 1.34
N SER A 189 3.51 11.76 1.54
CA SER A 189 3.47 10.33 1.21
C SER A 189 2.88 10.04 -0.17
N PHE A 190 1.98 10.90 -0.68
CA PHE A 190 1.24 10.62 -1.91
C PHE A 190 1.62 11.57 -3.08
N TYR A 191 1.62 12.88 -2.87
CA TYR A 191 1.79 13.85 -3.96
C TYR A 191 3.21 14.34 -4.18
N ARG A 192 4.02 14.43 -3.12
CA ARG A 192 5.36 15.02 -3.24
C ARG A 192 6.26 14.19 -4.14
N LYS A 193 6.86 14.87 -5.11
CA LYS A 193 7.84 14.31 -6.04
C LYS A 193 9.14 15.11 -5.96
N THR A 194 10.25 14.47 -6.24
CA THR A 194 11.54 15.15 -6.37
C THR A 194 11.53 16.06 -7.60
N TYR A 195 12.47 17.00 -7.64
CA TYR A 195 12.65 17.86 -8.83
C TYR A 195 12.89 17.03 -10.09
N ILE A 196 13.69 15.98 -10.00
CA ILE A 196 14.00 15.10 -11.14
C ILE A 196 12.76 14.30 -11.57
N GLN A 197 11.97 13.79 -10.63
CA GLN A 197 10.69 13.12 -10.97
C GLN A 197 9.71 14.07 -11.67
N ASN A 198 9.67 15.34 -11.28
CA ASN A 198 8.86 16.34 -12.00
C ASN A 198 9.44 16.67 -13.38
N GLN A 199 10.75 16.64 -13.55
CA GLN A 199 11.39 16.83 -14.86
C GLN A 199 11.02 15.70 -15.83
N ILE A 200 11.16 14.44 -15.43
CA ILE A 200 10.84 13.30 -16.28
C ILE A 200 9.34 13.17 -16.56
N LEU A 201 8.48 13.51 -15.57
CA LEU A 201 7.05 13.63 -15.77
C LEU A 201 6.73 14.69 -16.85
N GLY A 202 7.34 15.89 -16.74
CA GLY A 202 7.17 16.95 -17.72
C GLY A 202 7.61 16.51 -19.13
N ARG A 203 8.73 15.80 -19.22
CA ARG A 203 9.22 15.21 -20.48
C ARG A 203 8.23 14.22 -21.07
N ALA A 204 7.70 13.31 -20.26
CA ALA A 204 6.71 12.32 -20.68
C ALA A 204 5.41 12.96 -21.21
N LEU A 205 4.95 14.05 -20.58
CA LEU A 205 3.75 14.78 -21.00
C LEU A 205 3.98 15.56 -22.29
N LEU A 206 5.09 16.27 -22.42
CA LEU A 206 5.41 17.09 -23.61
C LEU A 206 5.56 16.26 -24.88
N GLU A 207 6.10 15.04 -24.77
CA GLU A 207 6.31 14.15 -25.91
C GLU A 207 5.19 13.11 -26.08
N SER A 208 4.10 13.26 -25.29
CA SER A 208 2.96 12.38 -25.45
C SER A 208 2.23 12.65 -26.76
N ILE A 209 1.68 11.61 -27.35
CA ILE A 209 0.86 11.70 -28.55
C ILE A 209 -0.54 11.15 -28.26
N THR A 210 -1.54 11.77 -28.86
CA THR A 210 -2.92 11.27 -28.84
C THR A 210 -3.29 10.64 -30.17
N PHE A 211 -4.16 9.61 -30.12
CA PHE A 211 -4.68 8.91 -31.30
C PHE A 211 -6.11 8.42 -31.04
N PHE A 212 -6.77 7.85 -32.04
CA PHE A 212 -8.19 7.50 -32.00
C PHE A 212 -9.08 8.66 -31.55
N ASP A 213 -8.97 9.80 -32.27
CA ASP A 213 -9.71 11.04 -31.99
C ASP A 213 -9.52 11.53 -30.54
N GLY A 214 -8.29 11.43 -30.01
CA GLY A 214 -7.94 11.87 -28.67
C GLY A 214 -8.30 10.92 -27.53
N ARG A 215 -8.94 9.77 -27.83
CA ARG A 215 -9.35 8.80 -26.82
C ARG A 215 -8.22 7.97 -26.26
N CYS A 216 -7.09 7.91 -26.94
CA CYS A 216 -5.91 7.23 -26.45
C CYS A 216 -4.74 8.21 -26.35
N ILE A 217 -3.93 8.07 -25.31
CA ILE A 217 -2.68 8.81 -25.13
C ILE A 217 -1.53 7.83 -24.92
N PHE A 218 -0.39 8.13 -25.52
CA PHE A 218 0.82 7.33 -25.47
C PHE A 218 2.03 8.20 -25.14
N SER A 219 2.91 7.71 -24.29
CA SER A 219 4.23 8.30 -24.06
C SER A 219 5.26 7.21 -23.82
N ALA A 220 6.50 7.47 -24.21
CA ALA A 220 7.63 6.54 -24.01
C ALA A 220 8.87 7.30 -23.56
N ILE A 221 9.61 6.71 -22.62
CA ILE A 221 10.91 7.21 -22.16
C ILE A 221 11.98 6.16 -22.51
N ARG A 222 13.01 6.59 -23.23
CA ARG A 222 14.13 5.74 -23.63
C ARG A 222 15.21 5.70 -22.57
N GLN A 223 16.05 4.67 -22.62
CA GLN A 223 17.20 4.52 -21.73
C GLN A 223 18.11 5.75 -21.73
N SER A 224 18.39 6.33 -22.90
CA SER A 224 19.21 7.56 -23.03
C SER A 224 18.61 8.78 -22.34
N GLU A 225 17.29 8.87 -22.25
CA GLU A 225 16.59 9.94 -21.52
C GLU A 225 16.66 9.68 -20.02
N MET A 226 16.47 8.43 -19.59
CA MET A 226 16.65 8.05 -18.19
C MET A 226 18.06 8.36 -17.70
N GLU A 227 19.07 8.03 -18.50
CA GLU A 227 20.48 8.37 -18.21
C GLU A 227 20.72 9.87 -18.15
N PHE A 228 20.16 10.64 -19.08
CA PHE A 228 20.28 12.11 -19.10
C PHE A 228 19.70 12.76 -17.83
N TYR A 229 18.54 12.28 -17.35
CA TYR A 229 17.91 12.80 -16.14
C TYR A 229 18.44 12.15 -14.85
N GLY A 230 19.22 11.07 -14.95
CA GLY A 230 19.72 10.33 -13.81
C GLY A 230 18.61 9.62 -13.02
N VAL A 231 17.61 9.08 -13.71
CA VAL A 231 16.43 8.42 -13.15
C VAL A 231 16.44 6.91 -13.41
N ASP A 232 15.72 6.17 -12.58
CA ASP A 232 15.48 4.75 -12.75
C ASP A 232 13.97 4.43 -12.86
N GLY A 233 13.62 3.13 -12.93
CA GLY A 233 12.24 2.70 -13.04
C GLY A 233 11.33 3.11 -11.88
N LYS A 234 11.89 3.44 -10.71
CA LYS A 234 11.13 3.90 -9.53
C LYS A 234 10.66 5.34 -9.70
N ASP A 235 11.41 6.15 -10.47
CA ASP A 235 11.07 7.54 -10.74
C ASP A 235 9.96 7.71 -11.77
N MET A 236 9.59 6.61 -12.48
CA MET A 236 8.51 6.61 -13.47
C MET A 236 7.12 6.54 -12.85
N ASP A 237 7.03 6.39 -11.54
CA ASP A 237 5.75 6.21 -10.84
C ASP A 237 4.85 7.44 -10.95
N GLY A 238 3.55 7.19 -11.25
CA GLY A 238 2.53 8.21 -11.41
C GLY A 238 2.49 8.90 -12.79
N ILE A 239 3.44 8.63 -13.72
CA ILE A 239 3.39 9.20 -15.08
C ILE A 239 2.15 8.69 -15.82
N ILE A 240 1.89 7.39 -15.76
CA ILE A 240 0.70 6.80 -16.42
C ILE A 240 -0.61 7.38 -15.90
N ASP A 241 -0.68 7.64 -14.59
CA ASP A 241 -1.88 8.21 -13.98
C ASP A 241 -2.11 9.66 -14.43
N GLN A 242 -1.04 10.43 -14.58
CA GLN A 242 -1.14 11.79 -15.08
C GLN A 242 -1.56 11.83 -16.58
N LEU A 243 -1.06 10.91 -17.40
CA LEU A 243 -1.51 10.75 -18.78
C LEU A 243 -3.01 10.40 -18.85
N ARG A 244 -3.47 9.46 -18.01
CA ARG A 244 -4.86 9.03 -17.93
C ARG A 244 -5.83 10.17 -17.56
N LEU A 245 -5.38 11.16 -16.78
CA LEU A 245 -6.19 12.30 -16.35
C LEU A 245 -6.37 13.36 -17.44
N THR A 246 -5.80 13.18 -18.64
CA THR A 246 -6.01 14.09 -19.76
C THR A 246 -7.47 14.02 -20.22
N GLU A 247 -8.11 15.17 -20.39
CA GLU A 247 -9.52 15.26 -20.82
C GLU A 247 -9.76 14.54 -22.17
N GLY A 248 -10.80 13.72 -22.23
CA GLY A 248 -11.17 12.93 -23.40
C GLY A 248 -10.43 11.59 -23.55
N VAL A 249 -9.41 11.36 -22.75
CA VAL A 249 -8.65 10.10 -22.79
C VAL A 249 -9.40 8.98 -22.10
N GLU A 250 -9.60 7.88 -22.81
CA GLU A 250 -10.11 6.61 -22.27
C GLU A 250 -8.97 5.67 -21.91
N VAL A 251 -7.93 5.58 -22.73
CA VAL A 251 -6.79 4.69 -22.52
C VAL A 251 -5.48 5.46 -22.52
N ALA A 252 -4.70 5.31 -21.47
CA ALA A 252 -3.33 5.78 -21.38
C ALA A 252 -2.35 4.60 -21.48
N ILE A 253 -1.28 4.79 -22.23
CA ILE A 253 -0.20 3.81 -22.43
C ILE A 253 1.13 4.53 -22.16
N PHE A 254 1.90 4.01 -21.24
CA PHE A 254 3.22 4.52 -20.91
C PHE A 254 4.26 3.42 -20.98
N LEU A 255 5.38 3.67 -21.65
CA LEU A 255 6.50 2.76 -21.77
C LEU A 255 7.77 3.41 -21.23
N TYR A 256 8.63 2.60 -20.60
CA TYR A 256 10.02 2.99 -20.42
C TYR A 256 10.95 1.80 -20.70
N GLU A 257 12.11 2.11 -21.28
CA GLU A 257 13.09 1.13 -21.67
C GLU A 257 13.82 0.55 -20.46
N THR A 258 13.87 -0.78 -20.35
CA THR A 258 14.54 -1.53 -19.26
C THR A 258 15.81 -2.23 -19.71
N GLY A 259 16.02 -2.31 -21.03
CA GLY A 259 17.18 -2.91 -21.68
C GLY A 259 17.08 -2.73 -23.20
N PRO A 260 18.07 -3.14 -23.98
CA PRO A 260 18.06 -2.96 -25.43
C PRO A 260 16.81 -3.56 -26.09
N GLN A 261 15.91 -2.71 -26.58
CA GLN A 261 14.61 -3.07 -27.16
C GLN A 261 13.64 -3.77 -26.19
N GLU A 262 13.88 -3.67 -24.89
CA GLU A 262 12.99 -4.17 -23.85
C GLU A 262 12.31 -3.01 -23.15
N PHE A 263 10.99 -3.09 -22.98
CA PHE A 263 10.19 -2.03 -22.37
C PHE A 263 9.27 -2.59 -21.30
N LYS A 264 9.21 -1.90 -20.17
CA LYS A 264 8.09 -2.05 -19.26
C LYS A 264 6.94 -1.20 -19.77
N VAL A 265 5.77 -1.83 -19.89
CA VAL A 265 4.55 -1.21 -20.38
C VAL A 265 3.56 -1.09 -19.23
N SER A 266 3.02 0.11 -19.04
CA SER A 266 1.90 0.39 -18.15
C SER A 266 0.72 0.87 -18.95
N MET A 267 -0.46 0.31 -18.69
CA MET A 267 -1.72 0.72 -19.29
C MET A 267 -2.76 1.02 -18.22
N ARG A 268 -3.57 2.04 -18.47
CA ARG A 268 -4.72 2.39 -17.62
C ARG A 268 -5.90 2.78 -18.51
N SER A 269 -7.09 2.40 -18.11
CA SER A 269 -8.34 2.86 -18.73
C SER A 269 -9.19 3.64 -17.75
N GLN A 270 -10.17 4.39 -18.27
CA GLN A 270 -11.13 5.12 -17.44
C GLN A 270 -12.35 4.24 -17.12
N TYR A 271 -13.06 3.75 -18.16
CA TYR A 271 -14.35 3.10 -17.96
C TYR A 271 -14.68 1.97 -18.95
N LEU A 272 -14.21 2.04 -20.21
CA LEU A 272 -14.74 1.21 -21.29
C LEU A 272 -13.85 0.05 -21.71
N VAL A 273 -12.55 0.21 -21.56
CA VAL A 273 -11.57 -0.73 -22.13
C VAL A 273 -10.92 -1.56 -21.04
N ASP A 274 -11.08 -2.89 -21.12
CA ASP A 274 -10.38 -3.82 -20.26
C ASP A 274 -8.92 -3.98 -20.75
N VAL A 275 -8.03 -3.16 -20.20
CA VAL A 275 -6.60 -3.19 -20.54
C VAL A 275 -5.89 -4.41 -19.96
N SER A 276 -6.46 -5.11 -18.99
CA SER A 276 -5.90 -6.34 -18.42
C SER A 276 -5.84 -7.46 -19.46
N ARG A 277 -6.87 -7.56 -20.32
CA ARG A 277 -6.90 -8.51 -21.44
C ARG A 277 -5.84 -8.21 -22.49
N ILE A 278 -5.59 -6.93 -22.76
CA ILE A 278 -4.53 -6.52 -23.66
C ILE A 278 -3.17 -6.90 -23.07
N ALA A 279 -2.94 -6.60 -21.79
CA ALA A 279 -1.71 -6.96 -21.09
C ALA A 279 -1.47 -8.49 -21.12
N ALA A 280 -2.51 -9.28 -20.82
CA ALA A 280 -2.44 -10.74 -20.83
C ALA A 280 -2.06 -11.32 -22.21
N PHE A 281 -2.55 -10.72 -23.31
CA PHE A 281 -2.19 -11.12 -24.66
C PHE A 281 -0.69 -10.99 -24.93
N PHE A 282 -0.01 -10.02 -24.32
CA PHE A 282 1.43 -9.81 -24.42
C PHE A 282 2.24 -10.47 -23.27
N GLY A 283 1.63 -11.37 -22.50
CA GLY A 283 2.31 -12.06 -21.39
C GLY A 283 2.43 -11.25 -20.10
N GLY A 284 1.73 -10.12 -20.02
CA GLY A 284 1.60 -9.32 -18.81
C GLY A 284 0.37 -9.72 -17.99
N GLY A 285 -0.01 -8.84 -17.05
CA GLY A 285 -1.19 -8.99 -16.19
C GLY A 285 -1.65 -7.66 -15.63
N GLY A 286 -2.78 -7.67 -14.93
CA GLY A 286 -3.36 -6.47 -14.32
C GLY A 286 -4.77 -6.73 -13.79
N HIS A 287 -5.36 -5.69 -13.21
CA HIS A 287 -6.76 -5.66 -12.81
C HIS A 287 -7.61 -4.99 -13.91
N VAL A 288 -8.89 -5.26 -13.90
CA VAL A 288 -9.88 -4.64 -14.80
C VAL A 288 -10.01 -3.16 -14.47
#